data_38a0172163c57b80da7523dac7367d19
#
_entry.id   38a0172163c57b80da7523dac7367d19
#
_cell.length_a   1.000
_cell.length_b   1.000
_cell.length_c   1.000
_cell.angle_alpha   90.00
_cell.angle_beta   90.00
_cell.angle_gamma   90.00
#
_symmetry.space_group_name_H-M   'P 1'
#
loop_
_entity.id
_entity.type
_entity.pdbx_description
1 polymer ?
#
loop_
_entity_poly.entity_id
_entity_poly.type
_entity_poly.pdbx_seq_one_letter_code
_entity_poly.pdbx_strand_id
1 'polypeptide(L)'
;MKRSTGQFLFVLAKNLWVFGAEFSLIVSNSTLANTIKKYTDEKFTGPRAQHRPDLLLLTQLGQRYKLVEFKRPSHTLDRRDVSQAEQYRDDLISLLQPIDVMVIGKEFDPRMLVNMQANVTLASYTHLISRARAEFQWLLGELTRDAVPVDTST
;
A
#
# COMPACT_ATOMS: atom_id res chain seq x y z
N MET A 1 0.52 -16.11 -17.70
CA MET A 1 0.81 -15.90 -16.27
C MET A 1 0.97 -14.45 -15.85
N LYS A 2 1.18 -13.52 -16.75
CA LYS A 2 1.20 -12.07 -16.44
C LYS A 2 -0.18 -11.46 -16.12
N ARG A 3 -1.27 -12.14 -16.48
CA ARG A 3 -2.64 -11.59 -16.34
C ARG A 3 -3.18 -11.52 -14.90
N SER A 4 -2.78 -12.41 -14.00
CA SER A 4 -3.34 -12.45 -12.64
C SER A 4 -2.83 -11.31 -11.75
N THR A 5 -1.57 -10.93 -11.89
CA THR A 5 -0.99 -9.82 -11.10
C THR A 5 -1.56 -8.48 -11.53
N GLY A 6 -1.73 -8.26 -12.84
CA GLY A 6 -2.31 -7.03 -13.39
C GLY A 6 -3.78 -6.83 -13.02
N GLN A 7 -4.59 -7.90 -13.00
CA GLN A 7 -5.98 -7.83 -12.57
C GLN A 7 -6.10 -7.53 -11.07
N PHE A 8 -5.25 -8.15 -10.27
CA PHE A 8 -5.23 -7.94 -8.83
C PHE A 8 -4.79 -6.50 -8.47
N LEU A 9 -3.76 -6.00 -9.14
CA LEU A 9 -3.30 -4.62 -9.01
C LEU A 9 -4.41 -3.62 -9.37
N PHE A 10 -5.16 -3.89 -10.42
CA PHE A 10 -6.28 -3.06 -10.86
C PHE A 10 -7.41 -3.00 -9.82
N VAL A 11 -7.73 -4.13 -9.19
CA VAL A 11 -8.73 -4.19 -8.11
C VAL A 11 -8.25 -3.40 -6.89
N LEU A 12 -6.99 -3.56 -6.49
CA LEU A 12 -6.42 -2.85 -5.35
C LEU A 12 -6.28 -1.35 -5.61
N ALA A 13 -5.91 -0.94 -6.82
CA ALA A 13 -5.84 0.48 -7.19
C ALA A 13 -7.19 1.19 -7.10
N LYS A 14 -8.30 0.46 -7.26
CA LYS A 14 -9.66 0.98 -7.06
C LYS A 14 -10.13 0.93 -5.61
N ASN A 15 -9.44 0.18 -4.75
CA ASN A 15 -9.83 -0.07 -3.38
C ASN A 15 -8.67 0.27 -2.40
N LEU A 16 -8.11 1.45 -2.53
CA LEU A 16 -6.95 1.89 -1.75
C LEU A 16 -7.20 1.93 -0.24
N TRP A 17 -8.47 1.99 0.18
CA TRP A 17 -8.87 1.87 1.58
C TRP A 17 -8.36 0.57 2.26
N VAL A 18 -8.02 -0.45 1.47
CA VAL A 18 -7.38 -1.69 1.96
C VAL A 18 -6.03 -1.40 2.65
N PHE A 19 -5.35 -0.33 2.26
CA PHE A 19 -4.08 0.10 2.86
C PHE A 19 -4.25 1.04 4.06
N GLY A 20 -5.48 1.51 4.30
CA GLY A 20 -5.84 2.46 5.33
C GLY A 20 -6.78 3.55 4.78
N ALA A 21 -7.68 4.05 5.61
CA ALA A 21 -8.67 5.05 5.17
C ALA A 21 -8.02 6.33 4.62
N GLU A 22 -6.85 6.70 5.14
CA GLU A 22 -6.09 7.86 4.66
C GLU A 22 -5.68 7.77 3.19
N PHE A 23 -5.51 6.57 2.65
CA PHE A 23 -5.11 6.37 1.26
C PHE A 23 -6.27 6.44 0.27
N SER A 24 -7.49 6.23 0.70
CA SER A 24 -8.66 6.37 -0.17
C SER A 24 -8.95 7.81 -0.56
N LEU A 25 -8.51 8.77 0.24
CA LEU A 25 -8.70 10.20 0.00
C LEU A 25 -7.74 10.78 -1.04
N ILE A 26 -6.59 10.14 -1.27
CA ILE A 26 -5.55 10.65 -2.16
C ILE A 26 -5.91 10.46 -3.63
N VAL A 27 -6.64 9.40 -3.96
CA VAL A 27 -7.05 9.11 -5.34
C VAL A 27 -7.95 10.20 -5.91
N SER A 28 -8.62 10.97 -5.06
CA SER A 28 -9.43 12.11 -5.48
C SER A 28 -8.61 13.34 -5.88
N ASN A 29 -7.31 13.39 -5.56
CA ASN A 29 -6.41 14.47 -5.99
C ASN A 29 -5.64 14.07 -7.25
N SER A 30 -6.29 14.25 -8.42
CA SER A 30 -5.73 13.89 -9.72
C SER A 30 -4.41 14.60 -10.05
N THR A 31 -4.22 15.84 -9.58
CA THR A 31 -2.99 16.60 -9.80
C THR A 31 -1.79 15.97 -9.13
N LEU A 32 -1.94 15.56 -7.88
CA LEU A 32 -0.88 14.93 -7.11
C LEU A 32 -0.55 13.53 -7.67
N ALA A 33 -1.58 12.74 -7.98
CA ALA A 33 -1.40 11.43 -8.60
C ALA A 33 -0.64 11.53 -9.94
N ASN A 34 -0.96 12.54 -10.76
CA ASN A 34 -0.28 12.79 -12.02
C ASN A 34 1.18 13.24 -11.82
N THR A 35 1.46 14.06 -10.82
CA THR A 35 2.82 14.50 -10.49
C THR A 35 3.69 13.30 -10.07
N ILE A 36 3.18 12.44 -9.19
CA ILE A 36 3.88 11.23 -8.76
C ILE A 36 4.11 10.28 -9.93
N LYS A 37 3.08 10.09 -10.77
CA LYS A 37 3.20 9.25 -11.96
C LYS A 37 4.27 9.79 -12.92
N LYS A 38 4.23 11.07 -13.24
CA LYS A 38 5.23 11.70 -14.10
C LYS A 38 6.64 11.51 -13.58
N TYR A 39 6.85 11.77 -12.30
CA TYR A 39 8.14 11.58 -11.65
C TYR A 39 8.62 10.12 -11.72
N THR A 40 7.73 9.17 -11.45
CA THR A 40 8.03 7.75 -11.53
C THR A 40 8.36 7.33 -12.97
N ASP A 41 7.62 7.84 -13.94
CA ASP A 41 7.85 7.58 -15.36
C ASP A 41 9.21 8.14 -15.83
N GLU A 42 9.62 9.31 -15.35
CA GLU A 42 10.91 9.92 -15.69
C GLU A 42 12.09 9.20 -15.04
N LYS A 43 11.97 8.78 -13.79
CA LYS A 43 13.07 8.17 -13.01
C LYS A 43 13.29 6.69 -13.34
N PHE A 44 12.23 5.95 -13.59
CA PHE A 44 12.29 4.50 -13.82
C PHE A 44 12.17 4.15 -15.31
N THR A 45 13.07 4.68 -16.11
CA THR A 45 13.18 4.40 -17.56
C THR A 45 14.42 3.57 -17.87
N GLY A 46 14.45 2.94 -19.04
CA GLY A 46 15.58 2.15 -19.51
C GLY A 46 15.94 1.01 -18.55
N PRO A 47 17.22 0.89 -18.12
CA PRO A 47 17.67 -0.17 -17.20
C PRO A 47 16.98 -0.14 -15.83
N ARG A 48 16.43 1.00 -15.42
CA ARG A 48 15.72 1.17 -14.16
C ARG A 48 14.23 0.85 -14.25
N ALA A 49 13.70 0.54 -15.41
CA ALA A 49 12.28 0.23 -15.58
C ALA A 49 11.80 -0.94 -14.71
N GLN A 50 12.70 -1.91 -14.44
CA GLN A 50 12.45 -3.03 -13.54
C GLN A 50 12.34 -2.63 -12.06
N HIS A 51 12.84 -1.45 -11.68
CA HIS A 51 12.80 -0.89 -10.31
C HIS A 51 11.58 -0.01 -10.08
N ARG A 52 10.69 0.07 -11.06
CA ARG A 52 9.45 0.83 -10.92
C ARG A 52 8.56 0.20 -9.86
N PRO A 53 8.12 0.96 -8.85
CA PRO A 53 7.20 0.45 -7.85
C PRO A 53 5.84 0.12 -8.46
N ASP A 54 5.20 -0.90 -7.95
CA ASP A 54 3.86 -1.29 -8.39
C ASP A 54 2.82 -0.24 -8.02
N LEU A 55 2.94 0.34 -6.83
CA LEU A 55 2.03 1.36 -6.32
C LEU A 55 2.78 2.32 -5.40
N LEU A 56 2.59 3.60 -5.60
CA LEU A 56 3.08 4.65 -4.72
C LEU A 56 1.90 5.46 -4.19
N LEU A 57 1.80 5.52 -2.88
CA LEU A 57 0.75 6.22 -2.14
C LEU A 57 1.33 7.40 -1.37
N LEU A 58 0.51 8.41 -1.13
CA LEU A 58 0.84 9.55 -0.30
C LEU A 58 -0.27 9.74 0.74
N THR A 59 0.10 10.00 2.00
CA THR A 59 -0.84 10.43 3.03
C THR A 59 -0.89 11.94 3.10
N GLN A 60 -2.08 12.53 3.09
CA GLN A 60 -2.24 13.99 3.19
C GLN A 60 -1.86 14.53 4.58
N LEU A 61 -2.21 13.80 5.64
CA LEU A 61 -2.05 14.24 7.03
C LEU A 61 -0.61 14.20 7.56
N GLY A 62 0.34 13.65 6.85
CA GLY A 62 1.72 13.56 7.32
C GLY A 62 2.75 13.73 6.22
N GLN A 63 2.32 14.00 5.00
CA GLN A 63 3.20 14.04 3.82
C GLN A 63 4.12 12.80 3.75
N ARG A 64 3.59 11.64 4.16
CA ARG A 64 4.31 10.38 4.12
C ARG A 64 4.01 9.66 2.83
N TYR A 65 5.02 9.10 2.24
CA TYR A 65 4.91 8.26 1.05
C TYR A 65 4.92 6.79 1.47
N LYS A 66 4.14 5.97 0.80
CA LYS A 66 4.17 4.52 0.94
C LYS A 66 4.34 3.88 -0.42
N LEU A 67 5.44 3.20 -0.60
CA LEU A 67 5.70 2.35 -1.74
C LEU A 67 5.17 0.95 -1.44
N VAL A 68 4.39 0.40 -2.35
CA VAL A 68 3.86 -0.96 -2.22
C VAL A 68 4.35 -1.81 -3.39
N GLU A 69 4.93 -2.94 -3.07
CA GLU A 69 5.42 -3.94 -4.01
C GLU A 69 4.58 -5.21 -3.86
N PHE A 70 3.99 -5.67 -4.95
CA PHE A 70 3.17 -6.88 -4.96
C PHE A 70 3.96 -8.04 -5.55
N LYS A 71 4.14 -9.08 -4.77
CA LYS A 71 4.60 -10.36 -5.28
C LYS A 71 3.40 -11.24 -5.66
N ARG A 72 3.62 -12.27 -6.46
CA ARG A 72 2.54 -13.19 -6.84
C ARG A 72 1.85 -13.76 -5.61
N PRO A 73 0.54 -14.00 -5.62
CA PRO A 73 -0.18 -14.59 -4.49
C PRO A 73 0.34 -15.96 -4.04
N SER A 74 1.10 -16.66 -4.90
CA SER A 74 1.75 -17.94 -4.58
C SER A 74 3.20 -17.78 -4.08
N HIS A 75 3.77 -16.56 -4.10
CA HIS A 75 5.17 -16.32 -3.74
C HIS A 75 5.32 -16.10 -2.25
N THR A 76 6.10 -16.95 -1.60
CA THR A 76 6.56 -16.75 -0.23
C THR A 76 7.69 -15.74 -0.23
N LEU A 77 7.56 -14.68 0.56
CA LEU A 77 8.56 -13.62 0.62
C LEU A 77 9.88 -14.13 1.22
N ASP A 78 10.97 -13.69 0.66
CA ASP A 78 12.31 -14.00 1.12
C ASP A 78 13.17 -12.72 1.34
N ARG A 79 14.41 -12.89 1.76
CA ARG A 79 15.32 -11.75 2.00
C ARG A 79 15.67 -10.96 0.75
N ARG A 80 15.57 -11.53 -0.43
CA ARG A 80 15.80 -10.82 -1.69
C ARG A 80 14.69 -9.83 -1.96
N ASP A 81 13.44 -10.19 -1.61
CA ASP A 81 12.30 -9.28 -1.72
C ASP A 81 12.47 -8.06 -0.81
N VAL A 82 12.98 -8.27 0.40
CA VAL A 82 13.30 -7.19 1.35
C VAL A 82 14.40 -6.29 0.78
N SER A 83 15.50 -6.87 0.32
CA SER A 83 16.63 -6.11 -0.26
C SER A 83 16.21 -5.33 -1.49
N GLN A 84 15.36 -5.88 -2.34
CA GLN A 84 14.79 -5.19 -3.49
C GLN A 84 13.93 -3.99 -3.07
N ALA A 85 13.10 -4.15 -2.04
CA ALA A 85 12.27 -3.09 -1.50
C ALA A 85 13.12 -1.96 -0.90
N GLU A 86 14.19 -2.30 -0.20
CA GLU A 86 15.14 -1.33 0.35
C GLU A 86 15.84 -0.55 -0.77
N GLN A 87 16.22 -1.18 -1.87
CA GLN A 87 16.78 -0.51 -3.05
C GLN A 87 15.78 0.47 -3.68
N TYR A 88 14.52 0.09 -3.82
CA TYR A 88 13.48 0.99 -4.32
C TYR A 88 13.31 2.22 -3.44
N ARG A 89 13.30 2.01 -2.13
CA ARG A 89 13.26 3.11 -1.17
C ARG A 89 14.46 4.03 -1.34
N ASP A 90 15.66 3.49 -1.39
CA ASP A 90 16.90 4.26 -1.49
C ASP A 90 16.96 5.07 -2.81
N ASP A 91 16.43 4.54 -3.90
CA ASP A 91 16.29 5.25 -5.16
C ASP A 91 15.31 6.44 -5.06
N LEU A 92 14.33 6.39 -4.19
CA LEU A 92 13.28 7.40 -4.07
C LEU A 92 13.47 8.36 -2.90
N ILE A 93 14.27 7.99 -1.89
CA ILE A 93 14.36 8.72 -0.62
C ILE A 93 14.86 10.16 -0.79
N SER A 94 15.65 10.43 -1.82
CA SER A 94 16.15 11.79 -2.09
C SER A 94 15.05 12.79 -2.45
N LEU A 95 13.89 12.31 -2.89
CA LEU A 95 12.79 13.13 -3.39
C LEU A 95 11.48 12.94 -2.62
N LEU A 96 11.27 11.75 -2.07
CA LEU A 96 10.06 11.36 -1.39
C LEU A 96 10.39 10.99 0.07
N GLN A 97 10.37 11.95 0.96
CA GLN A 97 10.62 11.75 2.39
C GLN A 97 9.47 12.27 3.24
N PRO A 98 9.10 11.58 4.32
CA PRO A 98 9.49 10.20 4.65
C PRO A 98 8.80 9.16 3.77
N ILE A 99 9.48 8.07 3.46
CA ILE A 99 8.95 6.98 2.66
C ILE A 99 8.98 5.66 3.44
N ASP A 100 7.84 4.98 3.48
CA ASP A 100 7.69 3.62 3.98
C ASP A 100 7.53 2.66 2.81
N VAL A 101 8.02 1.44 2.95
CA VAL A 101 7.90 0.39 1.94
C VAL A 101 7.12 -0.78 2.50
N MET A 102 6.16 -1.29 1.74
CA MET A 102 5.41 -2.50 2.06
C MET A 102 5.57 -3.52 0.94
N VAL A 103 6.00 -4.72 1.29
CA VAL A 103 6.06 -5.85 0.36
C VAL A 103 4.98 -6.84 0.73
N ILE A 104 4.16 -7.23 -0.24
CA ILE A 104 3.02 -8.11 -0.05
C ILE A 104 3.22 -9.40 -0.85
N GLY A 105 3.12 -10.52 -0.18
CA GLY A 105 3.21 -11.85 -0.78
C GLY A 105 2.23 -12.83 -0.14
N LYS A 106 2.43 -14.12 -0.40
CA LYS A 106 1.60 -15.19 0.18
C LYS A 106 1.77 -15.26 1.70
N GLU A 107 3.01 -15.37 2.12
CA GLU A 107 3.44 -15.54 3.51
C GLU A 107 4.92 -15.20 3.62
N PHE A 108 5.45 -15.12 4.82
CA PHE A 108 6.87 -14.93 5.11
C PHE A 108 7.22 -15.55 6.47
N ASP A 109 8.49 -15.88 6.66
CA ASP A 109 8.99 -16.33 7.95
C ASP A 109 9.06 -15.14 8.95
N PRO A 110 8.38 -15.20 10.10
CA PRO A 110 8.41 -14.12 11.09
C PRO A 110 9.82 -13.74 11.58
N ARG A 111 10.79 -14.64 11.47
CA ARG A 111 12.19 -14.36 11.82
C ARG A 111 12.83 -13.32 10.92
N MET A 112 12.27 -13.09 9.73
CA MET A 112 12.74 -12.03 8.84
C MET A 112 12.53 -10.63 9.42
N LEU A 113 11.57 -10.46 10.32
CA LEU A 113 11.23 -9.16 10.91
C LEU A 113 12.29 -8.68 11.93
N VAL A 114 13.12 -9.60 12.46
CA VAL A 114 14.04 -9.31 13.58
C VAL A 114 15.09 -8.25 13.21
N ASN A 115 15.53 -8.20 11.95
CA ASN A 115 16.59 -7.30 11.49
C ASN A 115 16.15 -6.39 10.36
N MET A 116 14.85 -6.14 10.24
CA MET A 116 14.32 -5.22 9.23
C MET A 116 14.45 -3.77 9.65
N GLN A 117 14.63 -2.91 8.66
CA GLN A 117 14.57 -1.48 8.89
C GLN A 117 13.16 -1.05 9.27
N ALA A 118 13.03 -0.05 10.14
CA ALA A 118 11.75 0.37 10.71
C ALA A 118 10.71 0.84 9.67
N ASN A 119 11.17 1.29 8.51
CA ASN A 119 10.32 1.78 7.41
C ASN A 119 10.05 0.72 6.33
N VAL A 120 10.40 -0.54 6.56
CA VAL A 120 10.08 -1.67 5.67
C VAL A 120 9.10 -2.60 6.39
N THR A 121 8.01 -2.93 5.73
CA THR A 121 6.95 -3.79 6.27
C THR A 121 6.70 -4.95 5.33
N LEU A 122 6.59 -6.15 5.88
CA LEU A 122 6.11 -7.33 5.15
C LEU A 122 4.66 -7.60 5.51
N ALA A 123 3.87 -7.95 4.54
CA ALA A 123 2.49 -8.37 4.74
C ALA A 123 2.14 -9.59 3.89
N SER A 124 1.27 -10.44 4.39
CA SER A 124 0.61 -11.44 3.56
C SER A 124 -0.70 -10.87 3.01
N TYR A 125 -1.13 -11.37 1.85
CA TYR A 125 -2.44 -11.01 1.30
C TYR A 125 -3.57 -11.29 2.27
N THR A 126 -3.53 -12.43 2.96
CA THR A 126 -4.54 -12.81 3.96
C THR A 126 -4.58 -11.82 5.12
N HIS A 127 -3.42 -11.42 5.63
CA HIS A 127 -3.34 -10.45 6.72
C HIS A 127 -3.87 -9.06 6.31
N LEU A 128 -3.48 -8.60 5.13
CA LEU A 128 -3.94 -7.32 4.58
C LEU A 128 -5.47 -7.28 4.47
N ILE A 129 -6.07 -8.31 3.90
CA ILE A 129 -7.52 -8.42 3.72
C ILE A 129 -8.24 -8.54 5.08
N SER A 130 -7.72 -9.32 6.00
CA SER A 130 -8.29 -9.51 7.34
C SER A 130 -8.29 -8.19 8.13
N ARG A 131 -7.20 -7.43 8.06
CA ARG A 131 -7.10 -6.12 8.71
C ARG A 131 -8.09 -5.12 8.11
N ALA A 132 -8.13 -5.02 6.79
CA ALA A 132 -9.05 -4.14 6.10
C ALA A 132 -10.52 -4.48 6.42
N ARG A 133 -10.86 -5.76 6.50
CA ARG A 133 -12.20 -6.22 6.90
C ARG A 133 -12.52 -5.81 8.34
N ALA A 134 -11.59 -5.98 9.27
CA ALA A 134 -11.78 -5.61 10.67
C ALA A 134 -11.97 -4.10 10.82
N GLU A 135 -11.18 -3.26 10.14
CA GLU A 135 -11.33 -1.81 10.14
C GLU A 135 -12.70 -1.39 9.59
N PHE A 136 -13.13 -2.01 8.49
CA PHE A 136 -14.43 -1.73 7.88
C PHE A 136 -15.60 -2.13 8.79
N GLN A 137 -15.53 -3.29 9.42
CA GLN A 137 -16.56 -3.75 10.38
C GLN A 137 -16.64 -2.83 11.59
N TRP A 138 -15.49 -2.38 12.11
CA TRP A 138 -15.47 -1.42 13.21
C TRP A 138 -16.13 -0.10 12.79
N LEU A 139 -15.75 0.47 11.65
CA LEU A 139 -16.32 1.71 11.13
C LEU A 139 -17.84 1.59 10.93
N LEU A 140 -18.29 0.48 10.36
CA LEU A 140 -19.71 0.21 10.17
C LEU A 140 -20.46 0.15 11.52
N GLY A 141 -19.85 -0.47 12.53
CA GLY A 141 -20.38 -0.51 13.89
C GLY A 141 -20.50 0.87 14.52
N GLU A 142 -19.53 1.76 14.34
CA GLU A 142 -19.60 3.14 14.83
C GLU A 142 -20.70 3.94 14.12
N LEU A 143 -20.77 3.87 12.81
CA LEU A 143 -21.80 4.57 12.03
C LEU A 143 -23.23 4.11 12.37
N THR A 144 -23.43 2.83 12.66
CA THR A 144 -24.75 2.31 13.05
C THR A 144 -25.10 2.61 14.50
N ARG A 145 -24.10 2.83 15.37
CA ARG A 145 -24.34 3.23 16.78
C ARG A 145 -24.84 4.66 16.86
N ASP A 146 -24.33 5.56 16.04
CA ASP A 146 -24.74 6.96 15.99
C ASP A 146 -26.09 7.16 15.28
N ALA A 147 -26.58 6.14 14.59
CA ALA A 147 -27.89 6.14 13.91
C ALA A 147 -29.05 5.70 14.82
N VAL A 148 -28.97 5.92 16.14
CA VAL A 148 -30.11 5.70 17.02
C VAL A 148 -31.23 6.69 16.66
N PRO A 149 -32.48 6.22 16.37
CA PRO A 149 -33.57 7.11 15.99
C PRO A 149 -33.83 8.11 17.12
N VAL A 150 -33.84 9.37 16.79
CA VAL A 150 -34.45 10.36 17.67
C VAL A 150 -35.91 9.97 17.79
N ASP A 151 -36.30 9.48 18.96
CA ASP A 151 -37.70 9.19 19.29
C ASP A 151 -38.50 10.50 19.21
N THR A 152 -39.17 10.69 18.09
CA THR A 152 -40.11 11.77 17.92
C THR A 152 -41.45 11.33 18.49
N SER A 153 -41.48 11.05 19.79
CA SER A 153 -42.73 10.90 20.56
C SER A 153 -43.08 12.23 21.22
N THR A 154 -43.92 12.99 20.56
CA THR A 154 -44.71 14.05 21.17
C THR A 154 -46.16 13.85 20.80
#